data_ef3407a54dff830cdc7ea563ebf7dfca
#
_entry.id   ef3407a54dff830cdc7ea563ebf7dfca
#
_cell.length_a   1.000
_cell.length_b   1.000
_cell.length_c   1.000
_cell.angle_alpha   90.00
_cell.angle_beta   90.00
_cell.angle_gamma   90.00
#
_symmetry.space_group_name_H-M   'P 1'
#
loop_
_entity.id
_entity.type
_entity.pdbx_description
1 polymer ?
#
loop_
_entity_poly.entity_id
_entity_poly.type
_entity_poly.pdbx_seq_one_letter_code
_entity_poly.pdbx_strand_id
1 'polypeptide(L)'
;MLKKEVTAEAVDRAWAIVKTHGKGSLARFALLDDKRFFFSANSSLISYVVKNRVALVLGDPIGPIEDLLASISEFKDYCVKNRWFTAFYQAVPSCLETYSALGFNSLMIGKEAIVDVRRFTLEGSSNKTLRNSYNKLVRLGYHSEMLEPPHSAHMMRELKEISNDWLLRRGASEIRFLGWFDDAYINSSRILIARDREGILEAFLNLIPEFQANEIVVDLMRQRSQTESGLMDFLFVSLFRWGMENGYSTINIGLSALAGIEDDTNASFIERALNYVYQHSRSHNFRGLFAFKQKFHPAWSPRYLVYPGAVSLPLVGLSIWQAVDANWMRNLYRRVRR
;
A
#
# COMPACT_ATOMS: atom_id res chain seq x y z
N MET A 1 5.14 6.11 27.58
CA MET A 1 5.34 7.37 26.81
C MET A 1 3.99 7.79 26.25
N LEU A 2 3.44 8.90 26.74
CA LEU A 2 2.12 9.42 26.33
C LEU A 2 2.14 9.70 24.82
N LYS A 3 1.14 9.22 24.08
CA LYS A 3 0.87 9.64 22.70
C LYS A 3 0.72 11.17 22.75
N LYS A 4 1.62 11.90 22.11
CA LYS A 4 1.39 13.33 21.88
C LYS A 4 0.20 13.39 20.94
N GLU A 5 -0.94 13.82 21.43
CA GLU A 5 -2.14 13.97 20.61
C GLU A 5 -1.82 14.91 19.46
N VAL A 6 -2.15 14.49 18.26
CA VAL A 6 -2.04 15.33 17.06
C VAL A 6 -3.19 16.33 17.16
N THR A 7 -2.86 17.62 17.17
CA THR A 7 -3.88 18.67 17.27
C THR A 7 -4.70 18.76 15.97
N ALA A 8 -5.95 19.22 16.06
CA ALA A 8 -6.79 19.44 14.88
C ALA A 8 -6.11 20.36 13.85
N GLU A 9 -5.45 21.43 14.30
CA GLU A 9 -4.68 22.35 13.45
C GLU A 9 -3.55 21.64 12.69
N ALA A 10 -2.85 20.69 13.33
CA ALA A 10 -1.79 19.91 12.66
C ALA A 10 -2.39 18.98 11.60
N VAL A 11 -3.58 18.43 11.83
CA VAL A 11 -4.30 17.62 10.85
C VAL A 11 -4.71 18.46 9.64
N ASP A 12 -5.30 19.65 9.88
CA ASP A 12 -5.73 20.55 8.81
C ASP A 12 -4.53 21.03 7.97
N ARG A 13 -3.41 21.35 8.62
CA ARG A 13 -2.17 21.70 7.93
C ARG A 13 -1.63 20.53 7.08
N ALA A 14 -1.64 19.32 7.63
CA ALA A 14 -1.22 18.13 6.90
C ALA A 14 -2.13 17.88 5.69
N TRP A 15 -3.44 18.02 5.84
CA TRP A 15 -4.41 17.93 4.75
C TRP A 15 -4.13 18.94 3.63
N ALA A 16 -3.89 20.20 3.97
CA ALA A 16 -3.57 21.24 3.00
C ALA A 16 -2.31 20.89 2.17
N ILE A 17 -1.25 20.41 2.84
CA ILE A 17 0.00 20.00 2.17
C ILE A 17 -0.23 18.79 1.27
N VAL A 18 -0.93 17.75 1.76
CA VAL A 18 -1.23 16.54 0.96
C VAL A 18 -2.09 16.89 -0.25
N LYS A 19 -3.09 17.74 -0.09
CA LYS A 19 -3.96 18.19 -1.21
C LYS A 19 -3.18 18.94 -2.28
N THR A 20 -2.19 19.74 -1.87
CA THR A 20 -1.42 20.59 -2.81
C THR A 20 -0.24 19.85 -3.43
N HIS A 21 0.45 19.00 -2.67
CA HIS A 21 1.72 18.41 -3.07
C HIS A 21 1.72 16.88 -3.07
N GLY A 22 0.65 16.24 -2.58
CA GLY A 22 0.58 14.77 -2.50
C GLY A 22 0.61 14.14 -3.90
N LYS A 23 1.70 13.44 -4.18
CA LYS A 23 1.90 12.67 -5.41
C LYS A 23 2.07 11.19 -5.07
N GLY A 24 1.52 10.34 -5.91
CA GLY A 24 1.70 8.90 -5.79
C GLY A 24 0.80 8.23 -4.75
N SER A 25 0.92 6.91 -4.71
CA SER A 25 0.02 5.99 -4.03
C SER A 25 -0.06 6.14 -2.51
N LEU A 26 0.96 6.72 -1.88
CA LEU A 26 1.10 6.74 -0.43
C LEU A 26 0.66 8.05 0.24
N ALA A 27 0.42 9.11 -0.53
CA ALA A 27 0.15 10.44 0.01
C ALA A 27 -1.08 10.46 0.96
N ARG A 28 -2.13 9.72 0.64
CA ARG A 28 -3.33 9.62 1.48
C ARG A 28 -3.05 8.95 2.83
N PHE A 29 -2.15 7.95 2.84
CA PHE A 29 -1.81 7.23 4.07
C PHE A 29 -1.04 8.09 5.08
N ALA A 30 -0.44 9.19 4.63
CA ALA A 30 0.19 10.15 5.53
C ALA A 30 -0.80 10.73 6.56
N LEU A 31 -2.10 10.73 6.27
CA LEU A 31 -3.18 11.31 7.08
C LEU A 31 -3.91 10.29 7.97
N LEU A 32 -3.45 9.03 8.04
CA LEU A 32 -4.03 8.02 8.91
C LEU A 32 -3.77 8.33 10.40
N ASP A 33 -4.67 7.91 11.28
CA ASP A 33 -4.71 8.27 12.70
C ASP A 33 -3.56 7.71 13.55
N ASP A 34 -2.81 6.74 13.01
CA ASP A 34 -1.63 6.16 13.67
C ASP A 34 -0.37 7.03 13.49
N LYS A 35 -0.41 8.04 12.63
CA LYS A 35 0.75 8.86 12.24
C LYS A 35 1.02 10.01 13.21
N ARG A 36 2.28 10.44 13.20
CA ARG A 36 2.76 11.71 13.75
C ARG A 36 3.23 12.56 12.60
N PHE A 37 3.14 13.88 12.76
CA PHE A 37 3.55 14.84 11.76
C PHE A 37 4.80 15.58 12.18
N PHE A 38 5.72 15.72 11.23
CA PHE A 38 6.81 16.65 11.27
C PHE A 38 6.63 17.61 10.08
N PHE A 39 6.69 18.90 10.34
CA PHE A 39 6.64 19.95 9.32
C PHE A 39 8.01 20.59 9.23
N SER A 40 8.60 20.62 8.02
CA SER A 40 9.83 21.36 7.77
C SER A 40 9.62 22.87 7.84
N ALA A 41 10.70 23.64 7.91
CA ALA A 41 10.65 25.09 7.88
C ALA A 41 9.96 25.62 6.62
N ASN A 42 10.13 24.96 5.48
CA ASN A 42 9.53 25.31 4.19
C ASN A 42 8.21 24.59 3.91
N SER A 43 7.54 24.11 4.96
CA SER A 43 6.19 23.54 4.90
C SER A 43 6.04 22.19 4.21
N SER A 44 7.09 21.37 4.09
CA SER A 44 6.93 19.96 3.76
C SER A 44 6.44 19.14 4.95
N LEU A 45 5.66 18.11 4.67
CA LEU A 45 5.14 17.15 5.64
C LEU A 45 5.93 15.85 5.58
N ILE A 46 6.40 15.38 6.73
CA ILE A 46 6.88 14.01 6.93
C ILE A 46 5.98 13.34 7.95
N SER A 47 5.26 12.31 7.49
CA SER A 47 4.34 11.54 8.32
C SER A 47 4.99 10.23 8.75
N TYR A 48 5.06 9.96 10.05
CA TYR A 48 5.84 8.86 10.59
C TYR A 48 5.19 8.19 11.80
N VAL A 49 5.63 6.95 12.06
CA VAL A 49 5.38 6.25 13.33
C VAL A 49 6.70 5.96 14.03
N VAL A 50 6.70 5.79 15.36
CA VAL A 50 7.91 5.40 16.10
C VAL A 50 7.72 3.98 16.66
N LYS A 51 8.61 3.07 16.26
CA LYS A 51 8.72 1.69 16.77
C LYS A 51 10.19 1.40 17.09
N ASN A 52 10.47 0.79 18.23
CA ASN A 52 11.83 0.39 18.63
C ASN A 52 12.89 1.50 18.45
N ARG A 53 12.56 2.75 18.74
CA ARG A 53 13.44 3.92 18.48
C ARG A 53 13.77 4.14 16.99
N VAL A 54 12.94 3.66 16.08
CA VAL A 54 12.98 3.99 14.66
C VAL A 54 11.78 4.87 14.34
N ALA A 55 12.03 6.06 13.81
CA ALA A 55 11.02 6.90 13.15
C ALA A 55 10.87 6.36 11.72
N LEU A 56 9.78 5.63 11.50
CA LEU A 56 9.48 4.98 10.23
C LEU A 56 8.49 5.84 9.46
N VAL A 57 8.92 6.38 8.33
CA VAL A 57 8.14 7.17 7.38
C VAL A 57 7.59 6.25 6.30
N LEU A 58 6.36 6.46 5.86
CA LEU A 58 5.77 5.78 4.72
C LEU A 58 5.83 6.69 3.48
N GLY A 59 6.58 6.26 2.48
CA GLY A 59 6.90 7.06 1.29
C GLY A 59 7.96 8.14 1.56
N ASP A 60 7.95 9.13 0.70
CA ASP A 60 8.87 10.27 0.73
C ASP A 60 8.21 11.49 1.41
N PRO A 61 8.96 12.56 1.76
CA PRO A 61 8.37 13.81 2.21
C PRO A 61 7.37 14.37 1.19
N ILE A 62 6.29 14.96 1.68
CA ILE A 62 5.24 15.59 0.86
C ILE A 62 5.39 17.09 0.95
N GLY A 63 5.72 17.74 -0.16
CA GLY A 63 5.97 19.17 -0.23
C GLY A 63 6.54 19.61 -1.59
N PRO A 64 6.99 20.87 -1.70
CA PRO A 64 7.72 21.32 -2.86
C PRO A 64 8.98 20.50 -3.12
N ILE A 65 9.29 20.22 -4.38
CA ILE A 65 10.44 19.36 -4.73
C ILE A 65 11.77 20.00 -4.31
N GLU A 66 11.86 21.31 -4.34
CA GLU A 66 13.01 22.09 -3.92
C GLU A 66 13.30 22.00 -2.41
N ASP A 67 12.28 21.65 -1.61
CA ASP A 67 12.41 21.45 -0.16
C ASP A 67 12.84 20.02 0.23
N LEU A 68 12.89 19.10 -0.70
CA LEU A 68 13.12 17.68 -0.40
C LEU A 68 14.41 17.45 0.41
N LEU A 69 15.52 18.04 -0.01
CA LEU A 69 16.80 17.89 0.69
C LEU A 69 16.75 18.48 2.10
N ALA A 70 16.22 19.69 2.23
CA ALA A 70 16.13 20.40 3.51
C ALA A 70 15.22 19.66 4.48
N SER A 71 14.03 19.25 4.02
CA SER A 71 13.04 18.54 4.85
C SER A 71 13.56 17.20 5.39
N ILE A 72 14.30 16.43 4.58
CA ILE A 72 14.93 15.17 5.03
C ILE A 72 16.04 15.45 6.04
N SER A 73 16.86 16.48 5.80
CA SER A 73 17.95 16.87 6.71
C SER A 73 17.39 17.32 8.07
N GLU A 74 16.40 18.20 8.08
CA GLU A 74 15.74 18.68 9.31
C GLU A 74 15.10 17.53 10.09
N PHE A 75 14.44 16.60 9.39
CA PHE A 75 13.82 15.44 10.03
C PHE A 75 14.87 14.47 10.60
N LYS A 76 16.00 14.28 9.90
CA LYS A 76 17.13 13.50 10.40
C LYS A 76 17.67 14.08 11.70
N ASP A 77 17.88 15.41 11.76
CA ASP A 77 18.34 16.10 12.97
C ASP A 77 17.30 16.01 14.10
N TYR A 78 16.02 16.16 13.79
CA TYR A 78 14.93 15.95 14.74
C TYR A 78 14.96 14.54 15.32
N CYS A 79 15.16 13.52 14.50
CA CYS A 79 15.27 12.14 14.96
C CYS A 79 16.50 11.91 15.83
N VAL A 80 17.66 12.46 15.48
CA VAL A 80 18.90 12.39 16.29
C VAL A 80 18.68 13.01 17.67
N LYS A 81 18.08 14.19 17.76
CA LYS A 81 17.73 14.85 19.03
C LYS A 81 16.82 13.99 19.91
N ASN A 82 15.94 13.19 19.30
CA ASN A 82 15.05 12.26 19.99
C ASN A 82 15.67 10.87 20.22
N ARG A 83 16.92 10.66 19.83
CA ARG A 83 17.62 9.36 19.89
C ARG A 83 16.91 8.27 19.09
N TRP A 84 16.37 8.61 17.92
CA TRP A 84 15.74 7.71 16.97
C TRP A 84 16.58 7.53 15.72
N PHE A 85 16.56 6.33 15.17
CA PHE A 85 16.97 6.11 13.78
C PHE A 85 15.85 6.58 12.84
N THR A 86 16.23 7.04 11.64
CA THR A 86 15.28 7.48 10.59
C THR A 86 15.23 6.43 9.49
N ALA A 87 14.04 6.01 9.08
CA ALA A 87 13.90 5.11 7.93
C ALA A 87 12.70 5.54 7.08
N PHE A 88 12.83 5.43 5.74
CA PHE A 88 11.76 5.70 4.79
C PHE A 88 11.41 4.40 4.06
N TYR A 89 10.15 3.99 4.16
CA TYR A 89 9.64 2.75 3.60
C TYR A 89 8.82 3.03 2.35
N GLN A 90 9.14 2.39 1.24
CA GLN A 90 8.58 2.60 -0.10
C GLN A 90 8.98 3.93 -0.76
N ALA A 91 10.20 4.41 -0.52
CA ALA A 91 10.76 5.56 -1.23
C ALA A 91 10.82 5.31 -2.75
N VAL A 92 10.62 6.38 -3.54
CA VAL A 92 10.67 6.30 -5.01
C VAL A 92 12.10 6.45 -5.55
N PRO A 93 12.41 5.89 -6.74
CA PRO A 93 13.75 5.98 -7.33
C PRO A 93 14.26 7.43 -7.50
N SER A 94 13.39 8.36 -7.85
CA SER A 94 13.75 9.76 -8.10
C SER A 94 14.25 10.52 -6.87
N CYS A 95 14.00 9.99 -5.66
CA CYS A 95 14.48 10.61 -4.42
C CYS A 95 15.77 9.99 -3.89
N LEU A 96 16.27 8.88 -4.47
CA LEU A 96 17.41 8.13 -3.92
C LEU A 96 18.72 8.92 -3.89
N GLU A 97 18.97 9.74 -4.89
CA GLU A 97 20.16 10.60 -4.93
C GLU A 97 20.19 11.58 -3.76
N THR A 98 19.03 12.20 -3.45
CA THR A 98 18.88 13.10 -2.30
C THR A 98 19.15 12.38 -0.97
N TYR A 99 18.62 11.18 -0.81
CA TYR A 99 18.89 10.37 0.38
C TYR A 99 20.37 9.99 0.50
N SER A 100 21.00 9.59 -0.62
CA SER A 100 22.41 9.23 -0.65
C SER A 100 23.31 10.43 -0.28
N ALA A 101 23.00 11.62 -0.78
CA ALA A 101 23.71 12.86 -0.44
C ALA A 101 23.65 13.18 1.07
N LEU A 102 22.60 12.71 1.77
CA LEU A 102 22.46 12.85 3.22
C LEU A 102 23.01 11.65 4.02
N GLY A 103 23.72 10.74 3.35
CA GLY A 103 24.38 9.58 3.96
C GLY A 103 23.45 8.42 4.31
N PHE A 104 22.29 8.31 3.67
CA PHE A 104 21.44 7.13 3.78
C PHE A 104 21.84 6.06 2.76
N ASN A 105 21.61 4.80 3.12
CA ASN A 105 21.63 3.66 2.20
C ASN A 105 20.22 3.35 1.72
N SER A 106 20.12 2.70 0.58
CA SER A 106 18.84 2.22 0.03
C SER A 106 18.89 0.73 -0.29
N LEU A 107 17.74 0.06 -0.13
CA LEU A 107 17.56 -1.36 -0.44
C LEU A 107 16.21 -1.51 -1.16
N MET A 108 16.22 -2.15 -2.34
CA MET A 108 14.96 -2.43 -3.05
C MET A 108 14.12 -3.42 -2.25
N ILE A 109 12.85 -3.11 -2.02
CA ILE A 109 11.93 -3.93 -1.22
C ILE A 109 10.78 -4.51 -2.02
N GLY A 110 10.71 -4.23 -3.30
CA GLY A 110 9.68 -4.71 -4.21
C GLY A 110 9.39 -3.73 -5.33
N LYS A 111 8.34 -4.05 -6.08
CA LYS A 111 7.89 -3.24 -7.22
C LYS A 111 6.39 -2.96 -7.10
N GLU A 112 5.99 -1.76 -7.41
CA GLU A 112 4.59 -1.32 -7.49
C GLU A 112 4.07 -1.56 -8.89
N ALA A 113 2.83 -2.06 -9.00
CA ALA A 113 2.21 -2.44 -10.27
C ALA A 113 1.28 -1.33 -10.75
N ILE A 114 1.58 -0.69 -11.89
CA ILE A 114 0.83 0.43 -12.47
C ILE A 114 0.30 0.00 -13.84
N VAL A 115 -1.02 -0.05 -13.98
CA VAL A 115 -1.70 -0.44 -15.23
C VAL A 115 -2.08 0.81 -16.00
N ASP A 116 -1.62 0.96 -17.25
CA ASP A 116 -2.12 1.98 -18.18
C ASP A 116 -3.48 1.52 -18.72
N VAL A 117 -4.56 2.10 -18.17
CA VAL A 117 -5.93 1.67 -18.52
C VAL A 117 -6.36 2.10 -19.92
N ARG A 118 -5.72 3.12 -20.50
CA ARG A 118 -5.99 3.54 -21.89
C ARG A 118 -5.58 2.49 -22.92
N ARG A 119 -4.65 1.60 -22.54
CA ARG A 119 -4.15 0.50 -23.37
C ARG A 119 -4.67 -0.86 -22.91
N PHE A 120 -5.46 -0.89 -21.85
CA PHE A 120 -5.99 -2.15 -21.32
C PHE A 120 -7.00 -2.77 -22.28
N THR A 121 -6.81 -4.04 -22.60
CA THR A 121 -7.72 -4.82 -23.44
C THR A 121 -7.82 -6.25 -22.95
N LEU A 122 -8.96 -6.89 -23.22
CA LEU A 122 -9.12 -8.34 -23.05
C LEU A 122 -8.82 -9.12 -24.34
N GLU A 123 -8.45 -8.46 -25.42
CA GLU A 123 -8.16 -9.11 -26.70
C GLU A 123 -6.78 -9.80 -26.68
N GLY A 124 -6.55 -10.62 -27.68
CA GLY A 124 -5.31 -11.38 -27.84
C GLY A 124 -5.24 -12.68 -27.04
N SER A 125 -4.23 -13.50 -27.36
CA SER A 125 -4.00 -14.82 -26.73
C SER A 125 -3.48 -14.71 -25.30
N SER A 126 -2.66 -13.71 -25.01
CA SER A 126 -2.12 -13.43 -23.67
C SER A 126 -3.22 -13.16 -22.63
N ASN A 127 -4.33 -12.57 -23.04
CA ASN A 127 -5.46 -12.23 -22.18
C ASN A 127 -6.57 -13.29 -22.14
N LYS A 128 -6.36 -14.46 -22.77
CA LYS A 128 -7.39 -15.51 -22.87
C LYS A 128 -7.91 -15.93 -21.49
N THR A 129 -7.02 -16.18 -20.54
CA THR A 129 -7.42 -16.61 -19.18
C THR A 129 -8.23 -15.54 -18.48
N LEU A 130 -7.78 -14.29 -18.51
CA LEU A 130 -8.44 -13.15 -17.89
C LEU A 130 -9.83 -12.91 -18.52
N ARG A 131 -9.91 -12.93 -19.86
CA ARG A 131 -11.16 -12.83 -20.60
C ARG A 131 -12.14 -13.95 -20.27
N ASN A 132 -11.66 -15.20 -20.15
CA ASN A 132 -12.49 -16.34 -19.79
C ASN A 132 -13.05 -16.21 -18.36
N SER A 133 -12.20 -15.79 -17.39
CA SER A 133 -12.64 -15.52 -16.01
C SER A 133 -13.73 -14.44 -16.00
N TYR A 134 -13.49 -13.32 -16.64
CA TYR A 134 -14.44 -12.21 -16.72
C TYR A 134 -15.78 -12.64 -17.33
N ASN A 135 -15.74 -13.26 -18.54
CA ASN A 135 -16.95 -13.69 -19.23
C ASN A 135 -17.71 -14.80 -18.49
N LYS A 136 -17.00 -15.67 -17.73
CA LYS A 136 -17.64 -16.66 -16.85
C LYS A 136 -18.50 -15.97 -15.81
N LEU A 137 -17.95 -14.97 -15.09
CA LEU A 137 -18.67 -14.28 -14.02
C LEU A 137 -19.86 -13.49 -14.57
N VAL A 138 -19.70 -12.81 -15.72
CA VAL A 138 -20.81 -12.12 -16.41
C VAL A 138 -21.94 -13.11 -16.73
N ARG A 139 -21.63 -14.29 -17.28
CA ARG A 139 -22.65 -15.34 -17.60
C ARG A 139 -23.32 -15.90 -16.36
N LEU A 140 -22.63 -15.92 -15.22
CA LEU A 140 -23.20 -16.33 -13.93
C LEU A 140 -24.06 -15.25 -13.28
N GLY A 141 -24.17 -14.05 -13.91
CA GLY A 141 -25.00 -12.96 -13.42
C GLY A 141 -24.30 -12.05 -12.42
N TYR A 142 -22.97 -12.16 -12.29
CA TYR A 142 -22.21 -11.19 -11.48
C TYR A 142 -22.22 -9.82 -12.12
N HIS A 143 -22.37 -8.80 -11.29
CA HIS A 143 -22.25 -7.40 -11.69
C HIS A 143 -21.37 -6.63 -10.73
N SER A 144 -20.79 -5.55 -11.22
CA SER A 144 -19.95 -4.63 -10.43
C SER A 144 -20.59 -3.25 -10.41
N GLU A 145 -20.44 -2.56 -9.28
CA GLU A 145 -20.97 -1.22 -9.06
C GLU A 145 -19.92 -0.36 -8.37
N MET A 146 -19.76 0.89 -8.85
CA MET A 146 -18.94 1.89 -8.18
C MET A 146 -19.80 2.68 -7.19
N LEU A 147 -19.43 2.64 -5.93
CA LEU A 147 -20.09 3.37 -4.86
C LEU A 147 -19.33 4.64 -4.53
N GLU A 148 -20.04 5.77 -4.55
CA GLU A 148 -19.50 7.05 -4.11
C GLU A 148 -19.72 7.27 -2.61
N PRO A 149 -18.74 7.88 -1.90
CA PRO A 149 -18.92 8.24 -0.50
C PRO A 149 -19.94 9.38 -0.30
N PRO A 150 -20.60 9.48 0.88
CA PRO A 150 -20.53 8.56 2.01
C PRO A 150 -21.42 7.33 1.82
N HIS A 151 -21.04 6.22 2.45
CA HIS A 151 -21.77 4.97 2.34
C HIS A 151 -22.82 4.80 3.45
N SER A 152 -23.93 4.10 3.15
CA SER A 152 -24.94 3.80 4.15
C SER A 152 -24.40 2.91 5.28
N ALA A 153 -24.98 2.99 6.47
CA ALA A 153 -24.62 2.12 7.58
C ALA A 153 -24.82 0.63 7.27
N HIS A 154 -25.77 0.29 6.39
CA HIS A 154 -25.95 -1.08 5.90
C HIS A 154 -24.76 -1.53 5.06
N MET A 155 -24.36 -0.72 4.06
CA MET A 155 -23.22 -1.02 3.21
C MET A 155 -21.94 -1.17 4.03
N MET A 156 -21.68 -0.28 4.97
CA MET A 156 -20.51 -0.35 5.85
C MET A 156 -20.45 -1.65 6.66
N ARG A 157 -21.59 -2.19 7.09
CA ARG A 157 -21.65 -3.49 7.77
C ARG A 157 -21.30 -4.64 6.82
N GLU A 158 -21.89 -4.69 5.61
CA GLU A 158 -21.58 -5.72 4.60
C GLU A 158 -20.08 -5.74 4.24
N LEU A 159 -19.49 -4.56 4.00
CA LEU A 159 -18.05 -4.43 3.70
C LEU A 159 -17.19 -4.94 4.86
N LYS A 160 -17.59 -4.61 6.10
CA LYS A 160 -16.87 -5.04 7.31
C LYS A 160 -16.95 -6.55 7.53
N GLU A 161 -18.09 -7.18 7.23
CA GLU A 161 -18.26 -8.63 7.26
C GLU A 161 -17.29 -9.32 6.29
N ILE A 162 -17.22 -8.87 5.04
CA ILE A 162 -16.28 -9.40 4.03
C ILE A 162 -14.84 -9.22 4.51
N SER A 163 -14.53 -8.05 5.04
CA SER A 163 -13.21 -7.74 5.57
C SER A 163 -12.80 -8.69 6.70
N ASN A 164 -13.70 -8.93 7.65
CA ASN A 164 -13.48 -9.85 8.76
C ASN A 164 -13.31 -11.30 8.30
N ASP A 165 -14.17 -11.78 7.39
CA ASP A 165 -14.08 -13.11 6.82
C ASP A 165 -12.74 -13.33 6.08
N TRP A 166 -12.32 -12.35 5.29
CA TRP A 166 -11.03 -12.38 4.60
C TRP A 166 -9.83 -12.46 5.57
N LEU A 167 -9.85 -11.70 6.67
CA LEU A 167 -8.81 -11.72 7.70
C LEU A 167 -8.78 -13.06 8.44
N LEU A 168 -9.95 -13.59 8.82
CA LEU A 168 -10.07 -14.88 9.49
C LEU A 168 -9.48 -16.01 8.65
N ARG A 169 -9.83 -16.07 7.38
CA ARG A 169 -9.30 -17.08 6.45
C ARG A 169 -7.79 -17.05 6.33
N ARG A 170 -7.19 -15.87 6.37
CA ARG A 170 -5.73 -15.71 6.28
C ARG A 170 -5.01 -15.85 7.61
N GLY A 171 -5.73 -15.94 8.72
CA GLY A 171 -5.15 -15.87 10.06
C GLY A 171 -4.39 -14.56 10.28
N ALA A 172 -4.82 -13.50 9.59
CA ALA A 172 -4.18 -12.20 9.58
C ALA A 172 -4.93 -11.20 10.48
N SER A 173 -4.29 -10.10 10.78
CA SER A 173 -4.87 -8.91 11.40
C SER A 173 -4.68 -7.71 10.47
N GLU A 174 -5.40 -6.64 10.75
CA GLU A 174 -5.26 -5.38 10.00
C GLU A 174 -3.84 -4.81 10.11
N ILE A 175 -3.35 -4.27 8.99
CA ILE A 175 -2.01 -3.68 8.85
C ILE A 175 -2.16 -2.17 8.95
N ARG A 176 -2.05 -1.62 10.16
CA ARG A 176 -2.31 -0.18 10.39
C ARG A 176 -1.38 0.77 9.66
N PHE A 177 -0.13 0.42 9.49
CA PHE A 177 0.88 1.30 8.90
C PHE A 177 0.66 1.62 7.41
N LEU A 178 0.10 0.66 6.65
CA LEU A 178 -0.10 0.78 5.21
C LEU A 178 -1.54 1.18 4.86
N GLY A 179 -2.50 0.61 5.48
CA GLY A 179 -3.92 0.79 5.25
C GLY A 179 -4.68 -0.33 5.93
N TRP A 180 -5.84 -0.02 6.50
CA TRP A 180 -6.68 -1.00 7.17
C TRP A 180 -8.15 -0.64 7.02
N PHE A 181 -9.04 -1.57 7.34
CA PHE A 181 -10.46 -1.29 7.40
C PHE A 181 -10.77 -0.40 8.61
N ASP A 182 -10.69 0.89 8.40
CA ASP A 182 -11.13 1.92 9.32
C ASP A 182 -12.47 2.50 8.83
N ASP A 183 -13.46 2.62 9.72
CA ASP A 183 -14.83 2.97 9.32
C ASP A 183 -14.86 4.39 8.70
N ALA A 184 -14.11 5.36 9.22
CA ALA A 184 -14.06 6.71 8.66
C ALA A 184 -13.33 6.75 7.32
N TYR A 185 -12.21 6.03 7.21
CA TYR A 185 -11.45 5.92 6.00
C TYR A 185 -12.26 5.26 4.87
N ILE A 186 -12.85 4.10 5.12
CA ILE A 186 -13.67 3.39 4.14
C ILE A 186 -14.89 4.21 3.74
N ASN A 187 -15.57 4.84 4.72
CA ASN A 187 -16.74 5.66 4.45
C ASN A 187 -16.44 6.93 3.63
N SER A 188 -15.17 7.34 3.55
CA SER A 188 -14.70 8.48 2.74
C SER A 188 -14.08 8.08 1.39
N SER A 189 -14.00 6.79 1.07
CA SER A 189 -13.36 6.25 -0.12
C SER A 189 -14.40 5.81 -1.16
N ARG A 190 -14.07 5.92 -2.46
CA ARG A 190 -14.80 5.20 -3.51
C ARG A 190 -14.60 3.70 -3.34
N ILE A 191 -15.62 2.92 -3.58
CA ILE A 191 -15.57 1.47 -3.44
C ILE A 191 -16.16 0.81 -4.66
N LEU A 192 -15.37 -0.02 -5.35
CA LEU A 192 -15.91 -0.91 -6.37
C LEU A 192 -16.32 -2.22 -5.73
N ILE A 193 -17.58 -2.59 -5.87
CA ILE A 193 -18.15 -3.84 -5.32
C ILE A 193 -18.45 -4.84 -6.43
N ALA A 194 -18.51 -6.12 -6.04
CA ALA A 194 -19.07 -7.18 -6.88
C ALA A 194 -20.19 -7.90 -6.13
N ARG A 195 -21.34 -8.06 -6.80
CA ARG A 195 -22.48 -8.84 -6.32
C ARG A 195 -22.74 -10.02 -7.26
N ASP A 196 -23.23 -11.11 -6.69
CA ASP A 196 -23.71 -12.26 -7.45
C ASP A 196 -25.11 -11.97 -8.07
N ARG A 197 -25.68 -12.99 -8.73
CA ARG A 197 -27.01 -12.88 -9.36
C ARG A 197 -28.17 -12.71 -8.36
N GLU A 198 -27.98 -13.14 -7.11
CA GLU A 198 -28.92 -12.96 -6.00
C GLU A 198 -28.78 -11.59 -5.32
N GLY A 199 -27.81 -10.77 -5.73
CA GLY A 199 -27.52 -9.46 -5.16
C GLY A 199 -26.65 -9.51 -3.90
N ILE A 200 -26.09 -10.67 -3.56
CA ILE A 200 -25.20 -10.82 -2.40
C ILE A 200 -23.85 -10.17 -2.69
N LEU A 201 -23.40 -9.31 -1.79
CA LEU A 201 -22.09 -8.68 -1.87
C LEU A 201 -20.97 -9.68 -1.54
N GLU A 202 -20.08 -9.94 -2.50
CA GLU A 202 -19.05 -10.97 -2.37
C GLU A 202 -17.62 -10.44 -2.33
N ALA A 203 -17.36 -9.28 -2.94
CA ALA A 203 -16.02 -8.69 -2.97
C ALA A 203 -16.06 -7.17 -3.09
N PHE A 204 -14.96 -6.53 -2.68
CA PHE A 204 -14.75 -5.10 -2.89
C PHE A 204 -13.28 -4.72 -3.08
N LEU A 205 -13.09 -3.59 -3.77
CA LEU A 205 -11.86 -2.82 -3.82
C LEU A 205 -12.17 -1.43 -3.27
N ASN A 206 -11.39 -0.92 -2.29
CA ASN A 206 -11.47 0.49 -1.98
C ASN A 206 -10.40 1.26 -2.75
N LEU A 207 -10.79 2.43 -3.23
CA LEU A 207 -9.99 3.27 -4.09
C LEU A 207 -9.57 4.53 -3.33
N ILE A 208 -8.28 4.78 -3.30
CA ILE A 208 -7.73 5.98 -2.69
C ILE A 208 -7.85 7.11 -3.71
N PRO A 209 -8.44 8.26 -3.33
CA PRO A 209 -8.46 9.41 -4.20
C PRO A 209 -7.04 9.95 -4.37
N GLU A 210 -6.74 10.33 -5.58
CA GLU A 210 -5.52 10.98 -5.94
C GLU A 210 -5.66 12.51 -5.92
N PHE A 211 -4.54 13.18 -5.64
CA PHE A 211 -4.56 14.62 -5.53
C PHE A 211 -3.91 15.35 -6.71
N GLN A 212 -2.97 14.74 -7.42
CA GLN A 212 -2.13 15.43 -8.38
C GLN A 212 -1.92 14.76 -9.75
N ALA A 213 -2.09 13.45 -9.84
CA ALA A 213 -1.79 12.73 -11.08
C ALA A 213 -3.02 11.94 -11.55
N ASN A 214 -3.55 11.91 -12.62
CA ASN A 214 -4.76 11.21 -13.11
C ASN A 214 -4.64 9.66 -12.94
N GLU A 215 -4.43 9.23 -11.69
CA GLU A 215 -4.20 7.86 -11.27
C GLU A 215 -5.16 7.47 -10.14
N ILE A 216 -5.69 6.28 -10.17
CA ILE A 216 -6.40 5.63 -9.06
C ILE A 216 -5.45 4.67 -8.37
N VAL A 217 -5.52 4.60 -7.05
CA VAL A 217 -4.79 3.62 -6.25
C VAL A 217 -5.76 2.67 -5.58
N VAL A 218 -5.53 1.37 -5.74
CA VAL A 218 -6.25 0.32 -5.00
C VAL A 218 -5.50 0.02 -3.70
N ASP A 219 -6.16 0.16 -2.57
CA ASP A 219 -5.61 -0.21 -1.25
C ASP A 219 -6.09 -1.59 -0.83
N LEU A 220 -7.30 -1.71 -0.32
CA LEU A 220 -7.84 -2.99 0.11
C LEU A 220 -8.53 -3.72 -1.05
N MET A 221 -8.18 -4.99 -1.22
CA MET A 221 -8.87 -5.92 -2.10
C MET A 221 -9.31 -7.13 -1.28
N ARG A 222 -10.62 -7.29 -1.09
CA ARG A 222 -11.18 -8.30 -0.20
C ARG A 222 -12.37 -9.00 -0.82
N GLN A 223 -12.46 -10.29 -0.56
CA GLN A 223 -13.57 -11.14 -0.98
C GLN A 223 -13.95 -12.13 0.12
N ARG A 224 -15.17 -12.61 0.11
CA ARG A 224 -15.64 -13.70 0.99
C ARG A 224 -14.78 -14.95 0.80
N SER A 225 -14.81 -15.83 1.79
CA SER A 225 -14.03 -17.08 1.77
C SER A 225 -14.51 -18.08 0.72
N GLN A 226 -15.82 -18.09 0.47
CA GLN A 226 -16.44 -18.95 -0.53
C GLN A 226 -17.02 -18.07 -1.64
N THR A 227 -16.28 -17.96 -2.74
CA THR A 227 -16.67 -17.18 -3.92
C THR A 227 -16.33 -17.93 -5.19
N GLU A 228 -16.94 -17.54 -6.29
CA GLU A 228 -16.60 -18.06 -7.61
C GLU A 228 -15.15 -17.75 -7.98
N SER A 229 -14.48 -18.75 -8.58
CA SER A 229 -13.11 -18.58 -9.04
C SER A 229 -13.03 -17.52 -10.15
N GLY A 230 -12.07 -16.58 -10.04
CA GLY A 230 -11.92 -15.47 -10.97
C GLY A 230 -12.65 -14.19 -10.54
N LEU A 231 -13.29 -14.16 -9.36
CA LEU A 231 -14.01 -12.97 -8.88
C LEU A 231 -13.11 -11.73 -8.79
N MET A 232 -11.87 -11.86 -8.30
CA MET A 232 -10.92 -10.75 -8.30
C MET A 232 -10.50 -10.34 -9.71
N ASP A 233 -10.32 -11.29 -10.65
CA ASP A 233 -10.05 -10.97 -12.05
C ASP A 233 -11.21 -10.15 -12.65
N PHE A 234 -12.46 -10.56 -12.38
CA PHE A 234 -13.65 -9.83 -12.80
C PHE A 234 -13.69 -8.40 -12.25
N LEU A 235 -13.42 -8.25 -10.95
CA LEU A 235 -13.50 -6.95 -10.27
C LEU A 235 -12.42 -5.99 -10.77
N PHE A 236 -11.18 -6.45 -10.99
CA PHE A 236 -10.12 -5.63 -11.56
C PHE A 236 -10.37 -5.25 -13.02
N VAL A 237 -10.87 -6.17 -13.84
CA VAL A 237 -11.26 -5.86 -15.22
C VAL A 237 -12.37 -4.79 -15.24
N SER A 238 -13.36 -4.92 -14.35
CA SER A 238 -14.42 -3.91 -14.19
C SER A 238 -13.84 -2.55 -13.78
N LEU A 239 -12.88 -2.54 -12.85
CA LEU A 239 -12.18 -1.32 -12.42
C LEU A 239 -11.43 -0.64 -13.58
N PHE A 240 -10.70 -1.41 -14.39
CA PHE A 240 -9.94 -0.87 -15.51
C PHE A 240 -10.86 -0.28 -16.58
N ARG A 241 -11.97 -0.93 -16.89
CA ARG A 241 -12.99 -0.39 -17.80
C ARG A 241 -13.60 0.88 -17.26
N TRP A 242 -14.03 0.86 -16.01
CA TRP A 242 -14.58 2.05 -15.35
C TRP A 242 -13.55 3.19 -15.35
N GLY A 243 -12.29 2.93 -15.05
CA GLY A 243 -11.22 3.93 -15.07
C GLY A 243 -11.03 4.54 -16.47
N MET A 244 -11.02 3.72 -17.50
CA MET A 244 -10.94 4.18 -18.89
C MET A 244 -12.14 5.05 -19.27
N GLU A 245 -13.36 4.62 -18.96
CA GLU A 245 -14.61 5.33 -19.24
C GLU A 245 -14.70 6.68 -18.51
N ASN A 246 -14.06 6.79 -17.33
CA ASN A 246 -14.02 8.01 -16.53
C ASN A 246 -12.74 8.85 -16.75
N GLY A 247 -11.97 8.56 -17.81
CA GLY A 247 -10.86 9.39 -18.26
C GLY A 247 -9.57 9.24 -17.45
N TYR A 248 -9.43 8.23 -16.60
CA TYR A 248 -8.18 7.96 -15.90
C TYR A 248 -7.10 7.42 -16.84
N SER A 249 -5.85 7.77 -16.56
CA SER A 249 -4.70 7.29 -17.33
C SER A 249 -4.15 5.98 -16.80
N THR A 250 -4.03 5.89 -15.47
CA THR A 250 -3.41 4.74 -14.81
C THR A 250 -4.19 4.29 -13.58
N ILE A 251 -4.07 3.02 -13.26
CA ILE A 251 -4.54 2.45 -12.00
C ILE A 251 -3.38 1.71 -11.35
N ASN A 252 -3.01 2.17 -10.16
CA ASN A 252 -1.99 1.57 -9.34
C ASN A 252 -2.63 0.48 -8.46
N ILE A 253 -2.21 -0.74 -8.66
CA ILE A 253 -2.73 -1.90 -7.93
C ILE A 253 -1.80 -2.33 -6.78
N GLY A 254 -0.94 -1.41 -6.34
CA GLY A 254 -0.14 -1.48 -5.13
C GLY A 254 1.17 -2.27 -5.25
N LEU A 255 1.91 -2.30 -4.15
CA LEU A 255 3.21 -2.95 -4.03
C LEU A 255 3.10 -4.48 -4.11
N SER A 256 4.00 -5.09 -4.88
CA SER A 256 4.36 -6.51 -4.78
C SER A 256 5.68 -6.61 -4.02
N ALA A 257 5.58 -6.86 -2.71
CA ALA A 257 6.75 -6.90 -1.85
C ALA A 257 7.74 -7.99 -2.30
N LEU A 258 9.02 -7.66 -2.23
CA LEU A 258 10.16 -8.52 -2.59
C LEU A 258 10.21 -8.96 -4.07
N ALA A 259 9.32 -8.44 -4.93
CA ALA A 259 9.35 -8.73 -6.36
C ALA A 259 10.56 -8.08 -7.05
N GLY A 260 11.26 -8.83 -7.91
CA GLY A 260 12.40 -8.35 -8.69
C GLY A 260 13.73 -8.31 -7.94
N ILE A 261 13.81 -8.82 -6.72
CA ILE A 261 15.07 -9.00 -5.97
C ILE A 261 15.89 -10.17 -6.56
N GLU A 262 15.25 -11.02 -7.34
CA GLU A 262 15.87 -12.22 -7.95
C GLU A 262 16.83 -11.90 -9.09
N ASP A 263 16.72 -10.73 -9.70
CA ASP A 263 17.35 -10.39 -10.97
C ASP A 263 18.77 -9.83 -10.82
N ASP A 264 19.28 -9.62 -9.58
CA ASP A 264 20.59 -9.01 -9.37
C ASP A 264 21.68 -10.05 -9.08
N THR A 265 22.52 -10.30 -10.10
CA THR A 265 23.68 -11.22 -10.00
C THR A 265 24.73 -10.72 -8.99
N ASN A 266 24.71 -9.43 -8.63
CA ASN A 266 25.59 -8.80 -7.64
C ASN A 266 24.90 -8.61 -6.28
N ALA A 267 23.80 -9.33 -6.03
CA ALA A 267 23.00 -9.19 -4.81
C ALA A 267 23.85 -9.30 -3.54
N SER A 268 23.71 -8.33 -2.67
CA SER A 268 24.30 -8.32 -1.33
C SER A 268 23.79 -9.49 -0.48
N PHE A 269 24.47 -9.81 0.61
CA PHE A 269 24.02 -10.85 1.55
C PHE A 269 22.58 -10.59 2.03
N ILE A 270 22.19 -9.33 2.20
CA ILE A 270 20.86 -8.92 2.63
C ILE A 270 19.81 -9.20 1.56
N GLU A 271 20.11 -8.87 0.31
CA GLU A 271 19.21 -9.14 -0.83
C GLU A 271 19.03 -10.64 -1.04
N ARG A 272 20.08 -11.44 -0.88
CA ARG A 272 19.99 -12.91 -0.88
C ARG A 272 19.09 -13.44 0.25
N ALA A 273 19.19 -12.87 1.45
CA ALA A 273 18.33 -13.25 2.56
C ALA A 273 16.86 -12.87 2.31
N LEU A 274 16.61 -11.69 1.73
CA LEU A 274 15.27 -11.26 1.33
C LEU A 274 14.69 -12.13 0.21
N ASN A 275 15.50 -12.50 -0.77
CA ASN A 275 15.10 -13.44 -1.83
C ASN A 275 14.73 -14.80 -1.23
N TYR A 276 15.53 -15.32 -0.29
CA TYR A 276 15.17 -16.55 0.44
C TYR A 276 13.81 -16.44 1.12
N VAL A 277 13.51 -15.30 1.79
CA VAL A 277 12.20 -15.03 2.40
C VAL A 277 11.09 -14.99 1.34
N TYR A 278 11.32 -14.34 0.20
CA TYR A 278 10.37 -14.28 -0.91
C TYR A 278 10.00 -15.67 -1.44
N GLN A 279 11.01 -16.52 -1.61
CA GLN A 279 10.84 -17.88 -2.15
C GLN A 279 10.14 -18.82 -1.16
N HIS A 280 10.43 -18.69 0.15
CA HIS A 280 10.08 -19.69 1.15
C HIS A 280 9.02 -19.23 2.19
N SER A 281 8.53 -17.99 2.11
CA SER A 281 7.51 -17.51 3.05
C SER A 281 6.16 -18.21 2.83
N ARG A 282 5.79 -19.07 3.79
CA ARG A 282 4.48 -19.72 3.80
C ARG A 282 3.37 -18.83 4.35
N SER A 283 3.71 -17.80 5.12
CA SER A 283 2.74 -16.89 5.76
C SER A 283 2.29 -15.73 4.87
N HIS A 284 3.10 -15.37 3.87
CA HIS A 284 2.82 -14.31 2.91
C HIS A 284 2.99 -14.86 1.51
N ASN A 285 1.93 -14.89 0.73
CA ASN A 285 1.95 -15.37 -0.66
C ASN A 285 2.47 -14.25 -1.60
N PHE A 286 3.74 -13.84 -1.44
CA PHE A 286 4.36 -12.79 -2.26
C PHE A 286 4.36 -13.14 -3.75
N ARG A 287 4.75 -14.38 -4.08
CA ARG A 287 4.79 -14.87 -5.46
C ARG A 287 3.40 -14.94 -6.09
N GLY A 288 2.40 -15.40 -5.34
CA GLY A 288 1.02 -15.45 -5.81
C GLY A 288 0.45 -14.07 -6.08
N LEU A 289 0.75 -13.08 -5.23
CA LEU A 289 0.34 -11.69 -5.43
C LEU A 289 1.03 -11.07 -6.66
N PHE A 290 2.33 -11.31 -6.86
CA PHE A 290 3.05 -10.87 -8.05
C PHE A 290 2.45 -11.50 -9.31
N ALA A 291 2.28 -12.83 -9.35
CA ALA A 291 1.69 -13.55 -10.48
C ALA A 291 0.24 -13.09 -10.77
N PHE A 292 -0.53 -12.77 -9.73
CA PHE A 292 -1.87 -12.21 -9.89
C PHE A 292 -1.82 -10.86 -10.60
N LYS A 293 -0.96 -9.93 -10.14
CA LYS A 293 -0.83 -8.59 -10.73
C LYS A 293 -0.24 -8.63 -12.14
N GLN A 294 0.67 -9.56 -12.40
CA GLN A 294 1.28 -9.75 -13.72
C GLN A 294 0.27 -10.04 -14.83
N LYS A 295 -0.88 -10.64 -14.50
CA LYS A 295 -1.97 -10.90 -15.47
C LYS A 295 -2.48 -9.63 -16.16
N PHE A 296 -2.32 -8.47 -15.52
CA PHE A 296 -2.81 -7.18 -16.00
C PHE A 296 -1.75 -6.40 -16.78
N HIS A 297 -0.58 -7.00 -17.04
CA HIS A 297 0.55 -6.41 -17.76
C HIS A 297 0.95 -5.01 -17.25
N PRO A 298 1.16 -4.83 -15.92
CA PRO A 298 1.49 -3.53 -15.38
C PRO A 298 2.91 -3.08 -15.75
N ALA A 299 3.12 -1.77 -15.79
CA ALA A 299 4.46 -1.21 -15.63
C ALA A 299 4.88 -1.38 -14.16
N TRP A 300 6.09 -1.91 -13.94
CA TRP A 300 6.62 -2.13 -12.61
C TRP A 300 7.55 -1.00 -12.18
N SER A 301 7.21 -0.32 -11.08
CA SER A 301 8.01 0.77 -10.50
C SER A 301 8.68 0.30 -9.21
N PRO A 302 10.03 0.30 -9.09
CA PRO A 302 10.70 -0.16 -7.88
C PRO A 302 10.42 0.76 -6.70
N ARG A 303 10.41 0.16 -5.49
CA ARG A 303 10.27 0.86 -4.21
C ARG A 303 11.40 0.45 -3.27
N TYR A 304 11.86 1.40 -2.48
CA TYR A 304 13.05 1.24 -1.68
C TYR A 304 12.79 1.47 -0.20
N LEU A 305 13.53 0.73 0.62
CA LEU A 305 13.77 1.06 2.02
C LEU A 305 15.02 1.93 2.08
N VAL A 306 14.89 3.12 2.66
CA VAL A 306 16.00 4.03 2.93
C VAL A 306 16.30 4.01 4.43
N TYR A 307 17.58 3.86 4.81
CA TYR A 307 18.00 3.66 6.19
C TYR A 307 19.42 4.21 6.45
N PRO A 308 19.79 4.57 7.69
CA PRO A 308 21.02 5.34 7.97
C PRO A 308 22.32 4.52 7.92
N GLY A 309 22.26 3.20 7.77
CA GLY A 309 23.46 2.37 7.67
C GLY A 309 23.20 0.90 8.02
N ALA A 310 24.09 0.01 7.60
CA ALA A 310 23.93 -1.44 7.72
C ALA A 310 23.67 -1.92 9.15
N VAL A 311 24.28 -1.28 10.15
CA VAL A 311 24.11 -1.61 11.58
C VAL A 311 22.66 -1.40 12.06
N SER A 312 21.95 -0.42 11.48
CA SER A 312 20.55 -0.12 11.85
C SER A 312 19.53 -1.07 11.19
N LEU A 313 19.91 -1.76 10.12
CA LEU A 313 18.98 -2.51 9.27
C LEU A 313 18.20 -3.61 10.00
N PRO A 314 18.78 -4.42 10.91
CA PRO A 314 18.00 -5.39 11.67
C PRO A 314 16.92 -4.75 12.55
N LEU A 315 17.24 -3.61 13.17
CA LEU A 315 16.29 -2.87 14.01
C LEU A 315 15.20 -2.21 13.16
N VAL A 316 15.56 -1.65 12.00
CA VAL A 316 14.62 -1.09 11.03
C VAL A 316 13.68 -2.18 10.51
N GLY A 317 14.20 -3.35 10.14
CA GLY A 317 13.40 -4.50 9.70
C GLY A 317 12.41 -4.97 10.77
N LEU A 318 12.85 -5.08 12.02
CA LEU A 318 11.98 -5.40 13.15
C LEU A 318 10.88 -4.33 13.35
N SER A 319 11.23 -3.06 13.18
CA SER A 319 10.29 -1.94 13.35
C SER A 319 9.24 -1.90 12.25
N ILE A 320 9.62 -2.19 11.00
CA ILE A 320 8.69 -2.37 9.88
C ILE A 320 7.74 -3.52 10.17
N TRP A 321 8.28 -4.68 10.58
CA TRP A 321 7.45 -5.83 10.90
C TRP A 321 6.43 -5.55 12.00
N GLN A 322 6.82 -4.86 13.07
CA GLN A 322 5.90 -4.44 14.13
C GLN A 322 4.88 -3.38 13.68
N ALA A 323 5.25 -2.52 12.74
CA ALA A 323 4.32 -1.54 12.17
C ALA A 323 3.26 -2.21 11.29
N VAL A 324 3.67 -3.26 10.55
CA VAL A 324 2.85 -4.00 9.59
C VAL A 324 2.03 -5.11 10.26
N ASP A 325 2.54 -5.78 11.31
CA ASP A 325 1.83 -6.86 12.01
C ASP A 325 1.47 -6.45 13.45
N ALA A 326 0.25 -6.02 13.68
CA ALA A 326 -0.24 -5.61 14.99
C ALA A 326 -0.25 -6.77 16.03
N ASN A 327 -0.26 -8.03 15.59
CA ASN A 327 -0.30 -9.23 16.44
C ASN A 327 1.04 -9.98 16.49
N TRP A 328 2.15 -9.35 16.08
CA TRP A 328 3.45 -9.98 15.96
C TRP A 328 3.89 -10.73 17.24
N MET A 329 3.68 -10.16 18.43
CA MET A 329 4.01 -10.82 19.70
C MET A 329 3.20 -12.11 19.90
N ARG A 330 1.90 -12.08 19.60
CA ARG A 330 1.00 -13.24 19.75
C ARG A 330 1.37 -14.35 18.77
N ASN A 331 1.81 -13.98 17.56
CA ASN A 331 2.29 -14.92 16.56
C ASN A 331 3.67 -15.49 16.90
N LEU A 332 4.56 -14.72 17.51
CA LEU A 332 5.84 -15.18 18.02
C LEU A 332 5.67 -16.20 19.18
N TYR A 333 4.83 -15.90 20.16
CA TYR A 333 4.51 -16.81 21.27
C TYR A 333 3.91 -18.15 20.81
N ARG A 334 3.09 -18.15 19.76
CA ARG A 334 2.55 -19.38 19.18
C ARG A 334 3.58 -20.21 18.41
N ARG A 335 4.64 -19.61 17.88
CA ARG A 335 5.72 -20.30 17.16
C ARG A 335 6.78 -20.88 18.12
N VAL A 336 7.01 -20.25 19.25
CA VAL A 336 7.98 -20.75 20.27
C VAL A 336 7.41 -21.92 21.08
N ARG A 337 6.07 -22.12 21.06
CA ARG A 337 5.39 -23.23 21.74
C ARG A 337 5.06 -24.43 20.84
N ARG A 338 5.46 -24.41 19.60
CA ARG A 338 5.43 -25.54 18.66
C ARG A 338 6.85 -26.01 18.32
#